data_4368ebc40276dbedd37c234aa894b5ea
#
_entry.id   4368ebc40276dbedd37c234aa894b5ea
#
_cell.length_a   1.000
_cell.length_b   1.000
_cell.length_c   1.000
_cell.angle_alpha   90.00
_cell.angle_beta   90.00
_cell.angle_gamma   90.00
#
_symmetry.space_group_name_H-M   'P 1'
#
loop_
_entity.id
_entity.type
_entity.pdbx_description
1 polymer ?
#
loop_
_entity_poly.entity_id
_entity_poly.type
_entity_poly.pdbx_seq_one_letter_code
_entity_poly.pdbx_strand_id
1 'polypeptide(L)'
;IKAFDNLNDLDTFFQIISLEMNVRLFKRESLIIFDEIQRFPQARQAIKYLVEDGRYDYLETGSLISIKENVENITLPSEERKIRMYPVDFEEFMIYMGEELLFEYIKNCWNQKRPLEEKLHVKAMHLFKEYLLVGGMPQALKAYKNGNKDFYAADVEKRDILDLYRDDIKKAAKRYNSRVSA
;
A
#
# COMPACT_ATOMS: atom_id res chain seq x y z
N ILE A 1 -9.43 -17.34 11.21
CA ILE A 1 -9.96 -18.20 10.13
C ILE A 1 -9.55 -19.64 10.48
N LYS A 2 -10.51 -20.55 10.65
CA LYS A 2 -10.26 -21.95 11.04
C LYS A 2 -9.42 -22.74 10.02
N ALA A 3 -9.32 -22.26 8.79
CA ALA A 3 -8.51 -22.86 7.74
C ALA A 3 -7.03 -23.02 8.15
N PHE A 4 -6.48 -22.07 8.89
CA PHE A 4 -5.07 -22.08 9.31
C PHE A 4 -4.74 -23.07 10.45
N ASP A 5 -5.76 -23.70 11.04
CA ASP A 5 -5.55 -24.72 12.08
C ASP A 5 -5.08 -26.07 11.49
N ASN A 6 -5.22 -26.26 10.17
CA ASN A 6 -4.88 -27.51 9.50
C ASN A 6 -4.04 -27.31 8.21
N LEU A 7 -2.87 -26.71 8.35
CA LEU A 7 -1.94 -26.49 7.24
C LEU A 7 -1.28 -27.76 6.70
N ASN A 8 -1.46 -28.91 7.37
CA ASN A 8 -0.93 -30.19 6.90
C ASN A 8 -1.74 -30.75 5.71
N ASP A 9 -2.96 -30.25 5.50
CA ASP A 9 -3.83 -30.61 4.37
C ASP A 9 -4.22 -29.33 3.60
N LEU A 10 -3.42 -28.98 2.61
CA LEU A 10 -3.63 -27.79 1.79
C LEU A 10 -4.88 -27.88 0.91
N ASP A 11 -5.33 -29.08 0.57
CA ASP A 11 -6.57 -29.25 -0.21
C ASP A 11 -7.78 -28.82 0.63
N THR A 12 -7.87 -29.32 1.85
CA THR A 12 -8.90 -28.88 2.81
C THR A 12 -8.77 -27.38 3.14
N PHE A 13 -7.54 -26.87 3.31
CA PHE A 13 -7.29 -25.44 3.53
C PHE A 13 -7.90 -24.58 2.43
N PHE A 14 -7.60 -24.85 1.15
CA PHE A 14 -8.12 -24.06 0.03
C PHE A 14 -9.62 -24.27 -0.19
N GLN A 15 -10.18 -25.43 0.11
CA GLN A 15 -11.62 -25.66 0.10
C GLN A 15 -12.32 -24.77 1.13
N ILE A 16 -11.82 -24.72 2.37
CA ILE A 16 -12.40 -23.88 3.42
C ILE A 16 -12.34 -22.39 3.01
N ILE A 17 -11.19 -21.92 2.52
CA ILE A 17 -11.07 -20.52 2.04
C ILE A 17 -12.08 -20.24 0.92
N SER A 18 -12.20 -21.14 -0.05
CA SER A 18 -13.14 -20.98 -1.16
C SER A 18 -14.59 -20.88 -0.67
N LEU A 19 -14.94 -21.69 0.33
CA LEU A 19 -16.28 -21.69 0.93
C LEU A 19 -16.54 -20.46 1.78
N GLU A 20 -15.60 -20.10 2.67
CA GLU A 20 -15.73 -18.92 3.55
C GLU A 20 -15.82 -17.61 2.77
N MET A 21 -15.04 -17.47 1.69
CA MET A 21 -15.01 -16.28 0.85
C MET A 21 -16.02 -16.32 -0.31
N ASN A 22 -16.70 -17.47 -0.50
CA ASN A 22 -17.61 -17.71 -1.61
C ASN A 22 -16.99 -17.43 -2.98
N VAL A 23 -15.75 -17.89 -3.19
CA VAL A 23 -14.97 -17.72 -4.42
C VAL A 23 -14.46 -19.04 -4.95
N ARG A 24 -14.26 -19.13 -6.26
CA ARG A 24 -13.55 -20.25 -6.88
C ARG A 24 -12.09 -19.89 -7.09
N LEU A 25 -11.19 -20.78 -6.70
CA LEU A 25 -9.77 -20.64 -6.93
C LEU A 25 -9.35 -21.46 -8.15
N PHE A 26 -8.61 -20.84 -9.06
CA PHE A 26 -8.08 -21.45 -10.29
C PHE A 26 -6.57 -21.56 -10.18
N LYS A 27 -6.02 -22.77 -10.34
CA LYS A 27 -4.58 -23.02 -10.26
C LYS A 27 -3.84 -22.17 -11.28
N ARG A 28 -2.78 -21.48 -10.85
CA ARG A 28 -1.94 -20.58 -11.65
C ARG A 28 -2.62 -19.34 -12.22
N GLU A 29 -3.85 -19.05 -11.81
CA GLU A 29 -4.62 -17.89 -12.29
C GLU A 29 -5.15 -17.05 -11.12
N SER A 30 -5.31 -17.62 -9.93
CA SER A 30 -5.82 -16.90 -8.76
C SER A 30 -4.69 -16.31 -7.93
N LEU A 31 -4.84 -15.03 -7.54
CA LEU A 31 -4.02 -14.35 -6.57
C LEU A 31 -4.74 -14.33 -5.21
N ILE A 32 -4.06 -14.80 -4.18
CA ILE A 32 -4.56 -14.76 -2.79
C ILE A 32 -3.89 -13.58 -2.08
N ILE A 33 -4.69 -12.66 -1.54
CA ILE A 33 -4.21 -11.46 -0.87
C ILE A 33 -4.43 -11.61 0.64
N PHE A 34 -3.34 -11.53 1.40
CA PHE A 34 -3.36 -11.44 2.86
C PHE A 34 -3.20 -9.98 3.27
N ASP A 35 -4.32 -9.33 3.56
CA ASP A 35 -4.33 -7.93 3.96
C ASP A 35 -4.03 -7.79 5.45
N GLU A 36 -3.19 -6.79 5.82
CA GLU A 36 -2.77 -6.54 7.20
C GLU A 36 -2.17 -7.79 7.90
N ILE A 37 -1.26 -8.50 7.21
CA ILE A 37 -0.72 -9.80 7.62
C ILE A 37 -0.13 -9.80 9.04
N GLN A 38 0.36 -8.66 9.54
CA GLN A 38 0.87 -8.53 10.90
C GLN A 38 -0.18 -8.77 11.98
N ARG A 39 -1.47 -8.68 11.64
CA ARG A 39 -2.57 -9.00 12.57
C ARG A 39 -2.81 -10.49 12.71
N PHE A 40 -2.23 -11.28 11.79
CA PHE A 40 -2.45 -12.72 11.76
C PHE A 40 -1.12 -13.49 11.53
N PRO A 41 -0.28 -13.63 12.58
CA PRO A 41 1.03 -14.27 12.50
C PRO A 41 1.01 -15.70 11.95
N GLN A 42 -0.07 -16.46 12.17
CA GLN A 42 -0.23 -17.81 11.65
C GLN A 42 -0.27 -17.84 10.12
N ALA A 43 -0.95 -16.88 9.47
CA ALA A 43 -0.93 -16.76 8.03
C ALA A 43 0.48 -16.47 7.52
N ARG A 44 1.22 -15.60 8.23
CA ARG A 44 2.62 -15.29 7.87
C ARG A 44 3.53 -16.50 7.96
N GLN A 45 3.32 -17.39 8.94
CA GLN A 45 4.05 -18.66 9.06
C GLN A 45 3.69 -19.65 7.95
N ALA A 46 2.42 -19.64 7.53
CA ALA A 46 1.90 -20.53 6.50
C ALA A 46 2.43 -20.20 5.10
N ILE A 47 2.82 -18.94 4.85
CA ILE A 47 3.15 -18.46 3.50
C ILE A 47 4.23 -19.32 2.84
N LYS A 48 5.22 -19.77 3.58
CA LYS A 48 6.29 -20.63 3.06
C LYS A 48 5.71 -21.91 2.46
N TYR A 49 4.83 -22.59 3.18
CA TYR A 49 4.21 -23.85 2.72
C TYR A 49 3.27 -23.62 1.54
N LEU A 50 2.56 -22.50 1.55
CA LEU A 50 1.66 -22.11 0.47
C LEU A 50 2.40 -21.80 -0.82
N VAL A 51 3.56 -21.13 -0.73
CA VAL A 51 4.43 -20.84 -1.87
C VAL A 51 5.09 -22.13 -2.40
N GLU A 52 5.57 -23.02 -1.52
CA GLU A 52 6.15 -24.31 -1.89
C GLU A 52 5.13 -25.19 -2.63
N ASP A 53 3.85 -25.13 -2.28
CA ASP A 53 2.76 -25.85 -2.97
C ASP A 53 2.58 -25.37 -4.43
N GLY A 54 2.81 -24.09 -4.71
CA GLY A 54 2.89 -23.52 -6.06
C GLY A 54 1.59 -23.47 -6.84
N ARG A 55 0.43 -23.69 -6.22
CA ARG A 55 -0.88 -23.63 -6.88
C ARG A 55 -1.36 -22.23 -7.19
N TYR A 56 -1.03 -21.23 -6.35
CA TYR A 56 -1.51 -19.87 -6.43
C TYR A 56 -0.39 -18.88 -6.22
N ASP A 57 -0.63 -17.64 -6.66
CA ASP A 57 0.23 -16.51 -6.33
C ASP A 57 -0.28 -15.82 -5.05
N TYR A 58 0.64 -15.19 -4.32
CA TYR A 58 0.34 -14.58 -3.02
C TYR A 58 0.83 -13.14 -2.98
N LEU A 59 0.00 -12.29 -2.38
CA LEU A 59 0.36 -10.91 -2.06
C LEU A 59 0.08 -10.67 -0.57
N GLU A 60 1.05 -10.10 0.13
CA GLU A 60 0.88 -9.68 1.52
C GLU A 60 0.94 -8.17 1.61
N THR A 61 0.00 -7.60 2.37
CA THR A 61 0.08 -6.19 2.74
C THR A 61 0.32 -6.03 4.23
N GLY A 62 0.90 -4.94 4.63
CA GLY A 62 1.07 -4.61 6.05
C GLY A 62 1.97 -3.42 6.29
N SER A 63 1.86 -2.81 7.48
CA SER A 63 2.73 -1.72 7.86
C SER A 63 4.14 -2.23 8.21
N LEU A 64 5.17 -1.54 7.71
CA LEU A 64 6.57 -1.94 7.88
C LEU A 64 6.99 -2.04 9.36
N ILE A 65 6.44 -1.18 10.22
CA ILE A 65 6.74 -1.14 11.66
C ILE A 65 6.19 -2.40 12.34
N SER A 66 4.94 -2.74 12.06
CA SER A 66 4.27 -3.90 12.66
C SER A 66 4.81 -5.23 12.15
N ILE A 67 5.29 -5.28 10.91
CA ILE A 67 5.91 -6.48 10.34
C ILE A 67 7.23 -6.78 11.06
N LYS A 68 8.08 -5.78 11.31
CA LYS A 68 9.35 -5.99 12.02
C LYS A 68 9.18 -6.51 13.43
N GLU A 69 8.20 -6.02 14.18
CA GLU A 69 7.96 -6.42 15.57
C GLU A 69 7.45 -7.86 15.73
N ASN A 70 6.74 -8.37 14.72
CA ASN A 70 6.07 -9.69 14.80
C ASN A 70 6.77 -10.80 14.02
N VAL A 71 7.89 -10.51 13.33
CA VAL A 71 8.50 -11.41 12.33
C VAL A 71 9.95 -11.80 12.68
N GLU A 72 10.50 -11.37 13.81
CA GLU A 72 11.91 -11.66 14.18
C GLU A 72 12.26 -13.17 14.20
N ASN A 73 11.27 -14.06 14.30
CA ASN A 73 11.46 -15.51 14.37
C ASN A 73 10.76 -16.30 13.25
N ILE A 74 10.28 -15.63 12.19
CA ILE A 74 9.58 -16.32 11.08
C ILE A 74 10.54 -16.49 9.91
N THR A 75 10.73 -17.73 9.47
CA THR A 75 11.50 -18.03 8.25
C THR A 75 10.66 -17.61 7.04
N LEU A 76 11.15 -16.60 6.32
CA LEU A 76 10.53 -16.13 5.09
C LEU A 76 10.92 -17.01 3.90
N PRO A 77 10.04 -17.18 2.90
CA PRO A 77 10.42 -17.81 1.63
C PRO A 77 11.51 -16.97 0.94
N SER A 78 12.44 -17.65 0.28
CA SER A 78 13.51 -16.99 -0.50
C SER A 78 12.96 -16.24 -1.73
N GLU A 79 11.77 -16.63 -2.16
CA GLU A 79 11.05 -16.11 -3.34
C GLU A 79 10.29 -14.81 -3.03
N GLU A 80 10.27 -14.35 -1.77
CA GLU A 80 9.57 -13.13 -1.39
C GLU A 80 10.20 -11.89 -2.03
N ARG A 81 9.40 -11.14 -2.78
CA ARG A 81 9.77 -9.83 -3.30
C ARG A 81 9.09 -8.72 -2.51
N LYS A 82 9.86 -7.91 -1.82
CA LYS A 82 9.36 -6.76 -1.06
C LYS A 82 9.16 -5.55 -1.97
N ILE A 83 7.94 -5.02 -1.98
CA ILE A 83 7.59 -3.78 -2.66
C ILE A 83 7.24 -2.74 -1.60
N ARG A 84 7.92 -1.59 -1.64
CA ARG A 84 7.58 -0.47 -0.76
C ARG A 84 6.58 0.44 -1.47
N MET A 85 5.46 0.69 -0.81
CA MET A 85 4.50 1.68 -1.25
C MET A 85 4.83 3.03 -0.63
N TYR A 86 4.93 4.05 -1.46
CA TYR A 86 5.16 5.43 -1.06
C TYR A 86 3.92 6.28 -1.34
N PRO A 87 3.79 7.46 -0.72
CA PRO A 87 2.81 8.44 -1.19
C PRO A 87 3.00 8.74 -2.66
N VAL A 88 1.94 9.17 -3.32
CA VAL A 88 1.93 9.58 -4.73
C VAL A 88 2.98 10.67 -4.95
N ASP A 89 3.85 10.49 -5.93
CA ASP A 89 4.86 11.48 -6.31
C ASP A 89 4.30 12.53 -7.29
N PHE A 90 5.14 13.45 -7.75
CA PHE A 90 4.68 14.52 -8.65
C PHE A 90 4.34 14.01 -10.04
N GLU A 91 5.03 12.99 -10.57
CA GLU A 91 4.67 12.33 -11.82
C GLU A 91 3.28 11.73 -11.75
N GLU A 92 3.05 10.89 -10.72
CA GLU A 92 1.78 10.24 -10.48
C GLU A 92 0.66 11.26 -10.22
N PHE A 93 0.96 12.36 -9.52
CA PHE A 93 0.02 13.47 -9.36
C PHE A 93 -0.38 14.08 -10.70
N MET A 94 0.59 14.37 -11.58
CA MET A 94 0.30 14.94 -12.90
C MET A 94 -0.55 13.98 -13.75
N ILE A 95 -0.21 12.69 -13.76
CA ILE A 95 -1.00 11.65 -14.45
C ILE A 95 -2.43 11.61 -13.90
N TYR A 96 -2.58 11.58 -12.57
CA TYR A 96 -3.90 11.58 -11.93
C TYR A 96 -4.72 12.81 -12.26
N MET A 97 -4.09 13.97 -12.40
CA MET A 97 -4.75 15.23 -12.80
C MET A 97 -5.03 15.33 -14.29
N GLY A 98 -4.60 14.38 -15.11
CA GLY A 98 -4.78 14.37 -16.57
C GLY A 98 -3.75 15.21 -17.33
N GLU A 99 -2.57 15.45 -16.74
CA GLU A 99 -1.50 16.25 -17.30
C GLU A 99 -0.29 15.39 -17.72
N GLU A 100 -0.53 14.14 -18.10
CA GLU A 100 0.50 13.17 -18.47
C GLU A 100 1.38 13.67 -19.63
N LEU A 101 0.77 14.23 -20.68
CA LEU A 101 1.51 14.75 -21.83
C LEU A 101 2.47 15.90 -21.45
N LEU A 102 2.07 16.75 -20.51
CA LEU A 102 2.95 17.80 -20.02
C LEU A 102 4.14 17.21 -19.28
N PHE A 103 3.92 16.15 -18.47
CA PHE A 103 5.01 15.51 -17.76
C PHE A 103 5.97 14.79 -18.71
N GLU A 104 5.48 14.10 -19.72
CA GLU A 104 6.32 13.51 -20.78
C GLU A 104 7.17 14.57 -21.50
N TYR A 105 6.58 15.73 -21.78
CA TYR A 105 7.32 16.83 -22.38
C TYR A 105 8.41 17.37 -21.45
N ILE A 106 8.14 17.50 -20.14
CA ILE A 106 9.14 17.87 -19.14
C ILE A 106 10.30 16.87 -19.15
N LYS A 107 10.02 15.57 -19.13
CA LYS A 107 11.05 14.51 -19.19
C LYS A 107 11.89 14.60 -20.47
N ASN A 108 11.26 14.84 -21.61
CA ASN A 108 11.96 15.02 -22.88
C ASN A 108 12.88 16.24 -22.89
N CYS A 109 12.42 17.39 -22.36
CA CYS A 109 13.24 18.59 -22.21
C CYS A 109 14.43 18.34 -21.28
N TRP A 110 14.23 17.66 -20.17
CA TRP A 110 15.29 17.26 -19.23
C TRP A 110 16.35 16.38 -19.90
N ASN A 111 15.92 15.34 -20.63
CA ASN A 111 16.83 14.42 -21.31
C ASN A 111 17.64 15.11 -22.42
N GLN A 112 17.04 16.08 -23.09
CA GLN A 112 17.67 16.87 -24.13
C GLN A 112 18.45 18.08 -23.60
N LYS A 113 18.46 18.30 -22.27
CA LYS A 113 19.11 19.44 -21.60
C LYS A 113 18.68 20.79 -22.18
N ARG A 114 17.41 20.91 -22.53
CA ARG A 114 16.82 22.15 -23.03
C ARG A 114 15.77 22.69 -22.06
N PRO A 115 15.56 24.02 -21.99
CA PRO A 115 14.52 24.60 -21.14
C PRO A 115 13.13 24.25 -21.67
N LEU A 116 12.16 24.27 -20.75
CA LEU A 116 10.74 24.30 -21.11
C LEU A 116 10.38 25.65 -21.75
N GLU A 117 9.40 25.62 -22.65
CA GLU A 117 8.76 26.83 -23.13
C GLU A 117 8.09 27.56 -21.93
N GLU A 118 8.15 28.90 -21.91
CA GLU A 118 7.80 29.71 -20.75
C GLU A 118 6.39 29.44 -20.22
N LYS A 119 5.38 29.37 -21.08
CA LYS A 119 3.98 29.09 -20.67
C LYS A 119 3.83 27.71 -20.05
N LEU A 120 4.51 26.71 -20.62
CA LEU A 120 4.49 25.35 -20.09
C LEU A 120 5.25 25.24 -18.76
N HIS A 121 6.34 26.01 -18.62
CA HIS A 121 7.03 26.12 -17.34
C HIS A 121 6.13 26.72 -16.25
N VAL A 122 5.45 27.83 -16.54
CA VAL A 122 4.50 28.45 -15.61
C VAL A 122 3.39 27.47 -15.22
N LYS A 123 2.82 26.73 -16.19
CA LYS A 123 1.81 25.71 -15.93
C LYS A 123 2.36 24.58 -15.04
N ALA A 124 3.54 24.05 -15.33
CA ALA A 124 4.18 23.01 -14.53
C ALA A 124 4.45 23.47 -13.09
N MET A 125 4.94 24.69 -12.92
CA MET A 125 5.16 25.28 -11.59
C MET A 125 3.88 25.51 -10.80
N HIS A 126 2.78 25.83 -11.47
CA HIS A 126 1.46 25.91 -10.83
C HIS A 126 1.03 24.52 -10.31
N LEU A 127 1.09 23.49 -11.14
CA LEU A 127 0.78 22.12 -10.75
C LEU A 127 1.69 21.61 -9.63
N PHE A 128 2.97 21.97 -9.66
CA PHE A 128 3.89 21.61 -8.59
C PHE A 128 3.52 22.28 -7.25
N LYS A 129 3.09 23.54 -7.26
CA LYS A 129 2.57 24.20 -6.07
C LYS A 129 1.27 23.56 -5.57
N GLU A 130 0.36 23.19 -6.47
CA GLU A 130 -0.85 22.42 -6.11
C GLU A 130 -0.44 21.12 -5.40
N TYR A 131 0.50 20.36 -5.97
CA TYR A 131 1.02 19.12 -5.38
C TYR A 131 1.62 19.33 -3.99
N LEU A 132 2.42 20.39 -3.79
CA LEU A 132 2.99 20.69 -2.47
C LEU A 132 1.92 21.01 -1.42
N LEU A 133 0.80 21.60 -1.81
CA LEU A 133 -0.30 21.94 -0.92
C LEU A 133 -1.18 20.71 -0.62
N VAL A 134 -1.50 19.90 -1.64
CA VAL A 134 -2.37 18.73 -1.51
C VAL A 134 -1.61 17.56 -0.87
N GLY A 135 -0.36 17.36 -1.26
CA GLY A 135 0.48 16.23 -0.84
C GLY A 135 0.19 14.96 -1.63
N GLY A 136 0.92 13.89 -1.30
CA GLY A 136 0.85 12.60 -1.99
C GLY A 136 -0.10 11.56 -1.35
N MET A 137 -0.92 11.92 -0.38
CA MET A 137 -1.86 10.95 0.21
C MET A 137 -3.05 10.73 -0.73
N PRO A 138 -3.34 9.47 -1.15
CA PRO A 138 -4.37 9.18 -2.15
C PRO A 138 -5.76 9.72 -1.78
N GLN A 139 -6.15 9.67 -0.51
CA GLN A 139 -7.43 10.20 -0.03
C GLN A 139 -7.50 11.72 -0.23
N ALA A 140 -6.45 12.46 0.13
CA ALA A 140 -6.38 13.90 -0.03
C ALA A 140 -6.42 14.32 -1.52
N LEU A 141 -5.70 13.58 -2.39
CA LEU A 141 -5.74 13.77 -3.83
C LEU A 141 -7.14 13.55 -4.40
N LYS A 142 -7.81 12.47 -3.97
CA LYS A 142 -9.18 12.16 -4.39
C LYS A 142 -10.16 13.26 -3.96
N ALA A 143 -10.08 13.71 -2.70
CA ALA A 143 -10.91 14.78 -2.19
C ALA A 143 -10.68 16.08 -2.96
N TYR A 144 -9.43 16.44 -3.22
CA TYR A 144 -9.05 17.62 -4.02
C TYR A 144 -9.66 17.58 -5.42
N LYS A 145 -9.47 16.48 -6.16
CA LYS A 145 -9.96 16.33 -7.54
C LYS A 145 -11.49 16.31 -7.60
N ASN A 146 -12.14 15.53 -6.73
CA ASN A 146 -13.60 15.41 -6.70
C ASN A 146 -14.29 16.72 -6.23
N GLY A 147 -13.63 17.49 -5.37
CA GLY A 147 -14.07 18.81 -4.94
C GLY A 147 -13.78 19.95 -5.95
N ASN A 148 -13.49 19.61 -7.22
CA ASN A 148 -13.13 20.59 -8.24
C ASN A 148 -11.93 21.48 -7.83
N LYS A 149 -10.85 20.83 -7.39
CA LYS A 149 -9.62 21.43 -6.89
C LYS A 149 -9.80 22.16 -5.54
N ASP A 150 -10.62 21.60 -4.67
CA ASP A 150 -10.84 22.14 -3.34
C ASP A 150 -9.70 21.75 -2.38
N PHE A 151 -8.85 22.71 -2.05
CA PHE A 151 -7.77 22.55 -1.08
C PHE A 151 -8.27 22.31 0.35
N TYR A 152 -9.43 22.83 0.70
CA TYR A 152 -10.01 22.61 2.02
C TYR A 152 -10.41 21.15 2.20
N ALA A 153 -11.06 20.56 1.20
CA ALA A 153 -11.41 19.14 1.21
C ALA A 153 -10.16 18.25 1.37
N ALA A 154 -9.08 18.56 0.66
CA ALA A 154 -7.80 17.86 0.83
C ALA A 154 -7.19 18.04 2.23
N ASP A 155 -7.32 19.22 2.84
CA ASP A 155 -6.78 19.50 4.16
C ASP A 155 -7.54 18.76 5.26
N VAL A 156 -8.85 18.61 5.14
CA VAL A 156 -9.68 17.80 6.03
C VAL A 156 -9.18 16.35 6.03
N GLU A 157 -9.04 15.73 4.86
CA GLU A 157 -8.54 14.35 4.74
C GLU A 157 -7.14 14.18 5.35
N LYS A 158 -6.24 15.15 5.15
CA LYS A 158 -4.90 15.10 5.75
C LYS A 158 -4.95 15.14 7.28
N ARG A 159 -5.83 15.96 7.86
CA ARG A 159 -6.01 16.02 9.31
C ARG A 159 -6.55 14.72 9.87
N ASP A 160 -7.55 14.15 9.22
CA ASP A 160 -8.12 12.86 9.61
C ASP A 160 -7.06 11.74 9.59
N ILE A 161 -6.21 11.70 8.55
CA ILE A 161 -5.08 10.76 8.47
C ILE A 161 -4.09 10.99 9.63
N LEU A 162 -3.75 12.24 9.95
CA LEU A 162 -2.85 12.55 11.05
C LEU A 162 -3.43 12.13 12.41
N ASP A 163 -4.72 12.30 12.61
CA ASP A 163 -5.39 11.89 13.85
C ASP A 163 -5.41 10.35 13.98
N LEU A 164 -5.66 9.63 12.89
CA LEU A 164 -5.52 8.16 12.86
C LEU A 164 -4.10 7.71 13.25
N TYR A 165 -3.05 8.33 12.69
CA TYR A 165 -1.67 8.02 13.06
C TYR A 165 -1.35 8.31 14.52
N ARG A 166 -1.85 9.41 15.07
CA ARG A 166 -1.71 9.74 16.51
C ARG A 166 -2.33 8.67 17.40
N ASP A 167 -3.50 8.17 17.01
CA ASP A 167 -4.18 7.13 17.78
C ASP A 167 -3.48 5.77 17.66
N ASP A 168 -2.93 5.43 16.52
CA ASP A 168 -2.16 4.21 16.35
C ASP A 168 -0.83 4.25 17.12
N ILE A 169 -0.15 5.40 17.16
CA ILE A 169 1.04 5.59 18.01
C ILE A 169 0.69 5.42 19.48
N LYS A 170 -0.43 5.99 19.96
CA LYS A 170 -0.89 5.82 21.35
C LYS A 170 -1.17 4.35 21.68
N LYS A 171 -1.80 3.59 20.77
CA LYS A 171 -2.06 2.15 20.93
C LYS A 171 -0.76 1.36 20.97
N ALA A 172 0.20 1.64 20.08
CA ALA A 172 1.50 1.00 20.09
C ALA A 172 2.27 1.28 21.37
N ALA A 173 2.31 2.53 21.83
CA ALA A 173 2.97 2.92 23.09
C ALA A 173 2.35 2.20 24.32
N LYS A 174 1.03 2.07 24.38
CA LYS A 174 0.37 1.30 25.46
C LYS A 174 0.77 -0.17 25.45
N ARG A 175 0.84 -0.81 24.28
CA ARG A 175 1.29 -2.20 24.14
C ARG A 175 2.75 -2.38 24.56
N TYR A 176 3.62 -1.45 24.22
CA TYR A 176 5.02 -1.47 24.63
C TYR A 176 5.17 -1.37 26.14
N ASN A 177 4.51 -0.40 26.77
CA ASN A 177 4.55 -0.22 28.23
C ASN A 177 3.96 -1.40 29.01
N SER A 178 2.93 -2.07 28.49
CA SER A 178 2.38 -3.29 29.12
C SER A 178 3.30 -4.51 29.03
N ARG A 179 4.20 -4.56 28.05
CA ARG A 179 5.23 -5.62 27.94
C ARG A 179 6.43 -5.38 28.85
N VAL A 180 6.72 -4.12 29.17
CA VAL A 180 7.84 -3.75 30.06
C VAL A 180 7.46 -3.89 31.55
N SER A 181 6.17 -3.89 31.86
CA SER A 181 5.64 -4.02 33.22
C SER A 181 5.21 -5.45 33.61
N ALA A 182 5.40 -6.42 32.76
CA ALA A 182 5.16 -7.85 32.99
C ALA A 182 6.47 -8.64 33.03
#